data_4490c6192f53b3884379c90980b1ec85
#
_entry.id   4490c6192f53b3884379c90980b1ec85
#
_cell.length_a   1.000
_cell.length_b   1.000
_cell.length_c   1.000
_cell.angle_alpha   90.00
_cell.angle_beta   90.00
_cell.angle_gamma   90.00
#
_symmetry.space_group_name_H-M   'P 1'
#
loop_
_entity.id
_entity.type
_entity.pdbx_description
1 polymer ?
#
loop_
_entity_poly.entity_id
_entity_poly.type
_entity_poly.pdbx_seq_one_letter_code
_entity_poly.pdbx_strand_id
1 'polypeptide(L)'
;FTEFGGSMAWRAADLRDDEWRLALPGPVITELGAVVDKVRGATVPAVALRPEDFLLPATRQFMAKVRSRLREGRGFVVLNGLPVREWAGAGSTLAYWLLSGLVARPVAQKLDGTLVSDVHDTGLQATPGSGVRPDKTSIEQYFHNDNAYNRGQPEFVGLLCLQSAVEGGRSGVASIRAVHNDLLRQHPAALARLYQPFLFDRQKEHAAGEPGA
;
A
#
# COMPACT_ATOMS: atom_id res chain seq x y z
N PHE A 1 -17.03 -21.88 -11.62
CA PHE A 1 -16.65 -20.91 -10.59
C PHE A 1 -17.44 -21.18 -9.32
N THR A 2 -16.85 -20.91 -8.15
CA THR A 2 -17.47 -21.04 -6.83
C THR A 2 -17.31 -19.74 -6.03
N GLU A 3 -18.21 -19.52 -5.09
CA GLU A 3 -18.09 -18.34 -4.22
C GLU A 3 -16.89 -18.44 -3.28
N PHE A 4 -16.24 -17.32 -3.06
CA PHE A 4 -15.24 -17.17 -2.01
C PHE A 4 -15.93 -16.99 -0.66
N GLY A 5 -15.48 -17.70 0.35
CA GLY A 5 -15.86 -17.52 1.74
C GLY A 5 -14.77 -16.82 2.58
N GLY A 6 -15.03 -16.78 3.89
CA GLY A 6 -14.08 -16.33 4.89
C GLY A 6 -14.02 -14.80 5.09
N SER A 7 -13.10 -14.38 5.96
CA SER A 7 -12.98 -13.01 6.44
C SER A 7 -12.69 -11.96 5.35
N MET A 8 -12.10 -12.38 4.24
CA MET A 8 -11.76 -11.49 3.13
C MET A 8 -12.92 -11.26 2.14
N ALA A 9 -14.02 -12.01 2.20
CA ALA A 9 -15.20 -11.81 1.35
C ALA A 9 -16.25 -10.94 2.07
N TRP A 10 -15.85 -9.72 2.43
CA TRP A 10 -16.66 -8.81 3.24
C TRP A 10 -17.36 -7.74 2.41
N ARG A 11 -18.44 -7.21 2.97
CA ARG A 11 -19.14 -5.98 2.54
C ARG A 11 -18.94 -4.88 3.58
N ALA A 12 -19.16 -3.65 3.21
CA ALA A 12 -18.97 -2.51 4.13
C ALA A 12 -19.78 -2.66 5.42
N ALA A 13 -20.99 -3.24 5.35
CA ALA A 13 -21.83 -3.50 6.51
C ALA A 13 -21.27 -4.58 7.46
N ASP A 14 -20.35 -5.41 7.00
CA ASP A 14 -19.73 -6.49 7.80
C ASP A 14 -18.50 -6.00 8.58
N LEU A 15 -18.03 -4.78 8.31
CA LEU A 15 -16.79 -4.26 8.89
C LEU A 15 -17.04 -3.60 10.24
N ARG A 16 -16.25 -4.01 11.23
CA ARG A 16 -16.15 -3.31 12.52
C ARG A 16 -14.81 -2.62 12.60
N ASP A 17 -14.79 -1.40 13.12
CA ASP A 17 -13.59 -0.56 13.19
C ASP A 17 -12.39 -1.25 13.87
N ASP A 18 -12.63 -2.04 14.92
CA ASP A 18 -11.59 -2.76 15.66
C ASP A 18 -10.92 -3.89 14.88
N GLU A 19 -11.47 -4.30 13.74
CA GLU A 19 -10.91 -5.35 12.89
C GLU A 19 -9.81 -4.83 11.97
N TRP A 20 -9.89 -3.57 11.53
CA TRP A 20 -9.01 -3.00 10.51
C TRP A 20 -8.33 -1.70 10.93
N ARG A 21 -8.83 -0.99 11.95
CA ARG A 21 -8.24 0.25 12.46
C ARG A 21 -7.49 -0.04 13.75
N LEU A 22 -6.18 0.16 13.76
CA LEU A 22 -5.31 -0.11 14.90
C LEU A 22 -4.53 1.16 15.28
N ALA A 23 -4.62 1.56 16.55
CA ALA A 23 -3.75 2.61 17.08
C ALA A 23 -2.36 2.03 17.37
N LEU A 24 -1.32 2.79 17.03
CA LEU A 24 0.06 2.47 17.43
C LEU A 24 0.20 2.59 18.93
N PRO A 25 0.60 1.53 19.66
CA PRO A 25 0.81 1.59 21.11
C PRO A 25 1.95 2.53 21.50
N GLY A 26 1.86 3.13 22.69
CA GLY A 26 2.90 4.00 23.23
C GLY A 26 4.33 3.40 23.14
N PRO A 27 4.57 2.15 23.56
CA PRO A 27 5.87 1.52 23.42
C PRO A 27 6.41 1.47 21.99
N VAL A 28 5.53 1.27 20.99
CA VAL A 28 5.91 1.30 19.56
C VAL A 28 6.37 2.70 19.15
N ILE A 29 5.62 3.73 19.56
CA ILE A 29 6.00 5.13 19.30
C ILE A 29 7.35 5.46 19.96
N THR A 30 7.57 5.01 21.18
CA THR A 30 8.84 5.21 21.91
C THR A 30 10.01 4.55 21.19
N GLU A 31 9.87 3.29 20.77
CA GLU A 31 10.93 2.56 20.05
C GLU A 31 11.26 3.24 18.71
N LEU A 32 10.24 3.57 17.91
CA LEU A 32 10.44 4.23 16.62
C LEU A 32 11.01 5.64 16.80
N GLY A 33 10.56 6.39 17.79
CA GLY A 33 11.09 7.72 18.11
C GLY A 33 12.58 7.67 18.47
N ALA A 34 12.99 6.71 19.29
CA ALA A 34 14.42 6.49 19.62
C ALA A 34 15.26 6.18 18.36
N VAL A 35 14.71 5.42 17.40
CA VAL A 35 15.40 5.18 16.12
C VAL A 35 15.50 6.45 15.29
N VAL A 36 14.40 7.20 15.17
CA VAL A 36 14.37 8.47 14.43
C VAL A 36 15.40 9.45 14.99
N ASP A 37 15.48 9.57 16.33
CA ASP A 37 16.46 10.46 17.00
C ASP A 37 17.89 9.98 16.79
N LYS A 38 18.14 8.67 16.89
CA LYS A 38 19.47 8.07 16.67
C LYS A 38 20.00 8.30 15.27
N VAL A 39 19.12 8.30 14.26
CA VAL A 39 19.50 8.45 12.84
C VAL A 39 19.39 9.91 12.37
N ARG A 40 18.88 10.80 13.21
CA ARG A 40 18.76 12.23 12.90
C ARG A 40 20.11 12.83 12.53
N GLY A 41 20.19 13.40 11.33
CA GLY A 41 21.43 13.97 10.78
C GLY A 41 22.40 12.96 10.17
N ALA A 42 22.09 11.66 10.19
CA ALA A 42 22.88 10.69 9.45
C ALA A 42 22.68 10.82 7.94
N THR A 43 23.74 10.57 7.18
CA THR A 43 23.72 10.59 5.71
C THR A 43 23.16 9.30 5.09
N VAL A 44 22.85 8.29 5.91
CA VAL A 44 22.35 7.00 5.46
C VAL A 44 20.89 7.12 5.04
N PRO A 45 20.52 6.77 3.80
CA PRO A 45 19.13 6.82 3.38
C PRO A 45 18.28 5.78 4.14
N ALA A 46 17.02 6.13 4.45
CA ALA A 46 16.11 5.26 5.21
C ALA A 46 15.99 3.85 4.60
N VAL A 47 15.98 3.74 3.28
CA VAL A 47 15.86 2.47 2.55
C VAL A 47 17.06 1.52 2.70
N ALA A 48 18.20 2.02 3.19
CA ALA A 48 19.36 1.19 3.50
C ALA A 48 19.31 0.56 4.91
N LEU A 49 18.42 1.07 5.76
CA LEU A 49 18.24 0.59 7.14
C LEU A 49 17.22 -0.55 7.17
N ARG A 50 17.42 -1.50 8.08
CA ARG A 50 16.53 -2.66 8.25
C ARG A 50 15.97 -2.71 9.66
N PRO A 51 14.79 -3.28 9.89
CA PRO A 51 14.28 -3.50 11.23
C PRO A 51 15.24 -4.30 12.14
N GLU A 52 16.11 -5.14 11.54
CA GLU A 52 17.10 -5.96 12.23
C GLU A 52 18.24 -5.13 12.84
N ASP A 53 18.49 -3.94 12.32
CA ASP A 53 19.54 -3.03 12.80
C ASP A 53 19.18 -2.37 14.15
N PHE A 54 17.93 -2.57 14.62
CA PHE A 54 17.40 -1.90 15.80
C PHE A 54 16.70 -2.87 16.76
N LEU A 55 16.77 -2.55 18.05
CA LEU A 55 16.03 -3.26 19.09
C LEU A 55 14.57 -2.74 19.14
N LEU A 56 13.65 -3.47 18.53
CA LEU A 56 12.25 -3.09 18.33
C LEU A 56 11.28 -4.18 18.81
N PRO A 57 11.36 -4.66 20.07
CA PRO A 57 10.54 -5.79 20.53
C PRO A 57 9.03 -5.49 20.50
N ALA A 58 8.59 -4.33 21.00
CA ALA A 58 7.17 -3.96 20.99
C ALA A 58 6.67 -3.74 19.57
N THR A 59 7.47 -3.09 18.71
CA THR A 59 7.15 -2.85 17.31
C THR A 59 7.02 -4.16 16.56
N ARG A 60 7.93 -5.11 16.74
CA ARG A 60 7.85 -6.45 16.12
C ARG A 60 6.61 -7.22 16.54
N GLN A 61 6.29 -7.20 17.83
CA GLN A 61 5.09 -7.87 18.36
C GLN A 61 3.81 -7.24 17.77
N PHE A 62 3.74 -5.92 17.73
CA PHE A 62 2.60 -5.21 17.15
C PHE A 62 2.46 -5.48 15.64
N MET A 63 3.57 -5.42 14.89
CA MET A 63 3.55 -5.64 13.43
C MET A 63 3.30 -7.11 13.06
N ALA A 64 3.62 -8.06 13.92
CA ALA A 64 3.18 -9.45 13.75
C ALA A 64 1.64 -9.57 13.79
N LYS A 65 0.97 -8.84 14.70
CA LYS A 65 -0.49 -8.73 14.74
C LYS A 65 -1.04 -8.05 13.48
N VAL A 66 -0.41 -6.97 13.00
CA VAL A 66 -0.79 -6.29 11.76
C VAL A 66 -0.71 -7.26 10.57
N ARG A 67 0.38 -8.00 10.44
CA ARG A 67 0.58 -8.99 9.37
C ARG A 67 -0.48 -10.10 9.39
N SER A 68 -0.83 -10.63 10.56
CA SER A 68 -1.92 -11.60 10.70
C SER A 68 -3.26 -11.00 10.26
N ARG A 69 -3.56 -9.74 10.63
CA ARG A 69 -4.78 -9.05 10.19
C ARG A 69 -4.85 -8.85 8.66
N LEU A 70 -3.71 -8.56 8.04
CA LEU A 70 -3.62 -8.44 6.58
C LEU A 70 -3.83 -9.79 5.88
N ARG A 71 -3.28 -10.89 6.41
CA ARG A 71 -3.33 -12.21 5.77
C ARG A 71 -4.59 -13.01 6.06
N GLU A 72 -5.11 -12.90 7.28
CA GLU A 72 -6.16 -13.76 7.80
C GLU A 72 -7.45 -12.98 8.14
N GLY A 73 -7.34 -11.65 8.26
CA GLY A 73 -8.44 -10.75 8.58
C GLY A 73 -9.16 -10.23 7.34
N ARG A 74 -9.38 -8.91 7.31
CA ARG A 74 -10.11 -8.24 6.22
C ARG A 74 -9.26 -7.92 5.00
N GLY A 75 -7.95 -8.21 5.04
CA GLY A 75 -7.01 -7.94 3.95
C GLY A 75 -6.49 -6.51 3.90
N PHE A 76 -6.91 -5.65 4.82
CA PHE A 76 -6.40 -4.28 4.94
C PHE A 76 -6.36 -3.84 6.40
N VAL A 77 -5.48 -2.88 6.72
CA VAL A 77 -5.33 -2.28 8.05
C VAL A 77 -5.00 -0.80 7.90
N VAL A 78 -5.58 0.03 8.75
CA VAL A 78 -5.21 1.44 8.91
C VAL A 78 -4.53 1.60 10.27
N LEU A 79 -3.28 2.05 10.27
CA LEU A 79 -2.52 2.37 11.47
C LEU A 79 -2.66 3.85 11.79
N ASN A 80 -3.10 4.17 13.00
CA ASN A 80 -3.27 5.54 13.48
C ASN A 80 -2.24 5.88 14.55
N GLY A 81 -1.92 7.17 14.67
CA GLY A 81 -1.12 7.69 15.79
C GLY A 81 0.38 7.79 15.50
N LEU A 82 0.83 7.63 14.24
CA LEU A 82 2.22 7.95 13.91
C LEU A 82 2.40 9.48 14.04
N PRO A 83 3.40 9.97 14.82
CA PRO A 83 3.60 11.40 15.04
C PRO A 83 4.34 12.07 13.85
N VAL A 84 3.65 12.09 12.70
CA VAL A 84 4.20 12.52 11.42
C VAL A 84 4.72 13.96 11.45
N ARG A 85 4.02 14.86 12.19
CA ARG A 85 4.42 16.27 12.30
C ARG A 85 5.68 16.46 13.14
N GLU A 86 5.83 15.66 14.20
CA GLU A 86 6.97 15.77 15.14
C GLU A 86 8.25 15.19 14.52
N TRP A 87 8.13 14.11 13.77
CA TRP A 87 9.29 13.43 13.16
C TRP A 87 9.69 14.03 11.82
N ALA A 88 8.91 14.96 11.29
CA ALA A 88 9.08 15.55 9.96
C ALA A 88 9.16 14.49 8.83
N GLY A 89 9.35 14.91 7.58
CA GLY A 89 9.27 14.00 6.44
C GLY A 89 10.22 12.80 6.53
N ALA A 90 11.51 13.05 6.76
CA ALA A 90 12.54 11.99 6.78
C ALA A 90 12.35 10.99 7.93
N GLY A 91 12.05 11.45 9.14
CA GLY A 91 11.79 10.58 10.30
C GLY A 91 10.54 9.74 10.13
N SER A 92 9.48 10.35 9.59
CA SER A 92 8.23 9.65 9.31
C SER A 92 8.40 8.60 8.21
N THR A 93 9.17 8.91 7.16
CA THR A 93 9.53 7.96 6.10
C THR A 93 10.34 6.79 6.64
N LEU A 94 11.30 7.05 7.55
CA LEU A 94 12.07 5.99 8.20
C LEU A 94 11.17 5.08 9.04
N ALA A 95 10.31 5.65 9.87
CA ALA A 95 9.38 4.87 10.68
C ALA A 95 8.45 4.01 9.81
N TYR A 96 7.89 4.60 8.76
CA TYR A 96 7.06 3.88 7.76
C TYR A 96 7.85 2.75 7.09
N TRP A 97 9.09 3.00 6.69
CA TRP A 97 9.97 2.00 6.08
C TRP A 97 10.21 0.80 7.00
N LEU A 98 10.54 1.05 8.26
CA LEU A 98 10.76 0.01 9.26
C LEU A 98 9.48 -0.80 9.55
N LEU A 99 8.33 -0.12 9.70
CA LEU A 99 7.04 -0.79 9.88
C LEU A 99 6.70 -1.68 8.67
N SER A 100 6.86 -1.15 7.46
CA SER A 100 6.60 -1.90 6.23
C SER A 100 7.52 -3.12 6.08
N GLY A 101 8.79 -2.98 6.40
CA GLY A 101 9.78 -4.07 6.42
C GLY A 101 9.44 -5.20 7.40
N LEU A 102 8.66 -4.92 8.46
CA LEU A 102 8.14 -5.93 9.39
C LEU A 102 6.88 -6.65 8.88
N VAL A 103 6.20 -6.10 7.87
CA VAL A 103 5.07 -6.76 7.20
C VAL A 103 5.57 -7.72 6.13
N ALA A 104 6.38 -7.22 5.19
CA ALA A 104 6.88 -7.99 4.07
C ALA A 104 8.19 -7.38 3.54
N ARG A 105 8.87 -8.13 2.68
CA ARG A 105 10.08 -7.65 1.99
C ARG A 105 9.68 -6.58 0.96
N PRO A 106 10.27 -5.38 1.01
CA PRO A 106 10.05 -4.37 -0.01
C PRO A 106 10.51 -4.82 -1.39
N VAL A 107 9.79 -4.39 -2.42
CA VAL A 107 10.11 -4.62 -3.83
C VAL A 107 10.27 -3.29 -4.56
N ALA A 108 11.08 -3.25 -5.59
CA ALA A 108 11.24 -2.07 -6.43
C ALA A 108 9.91 -1.72 -7.11
N GLN A 109 9.52 -0.45 -7.03
CA GLN A 109 8.30 0.07 -7.63
C GLN A 109 8.53 0.60 -9.05
N LYS A 110 9.80 0.83 -9.41
CA LYS A 110 10.23 1.33 -10.72
C LYS A 110 11.46 0.57 -11.19
N LEU A 111 11.74 0.67 -12.49
CA LEU A 111 12.90 0.03 -13.11
C LEU A 111 14.25 0.56 -12.58
N ASP A 112 14.29 1.79 -12.08
CA ASP A 112 15.47 2.40 -11.47
C ASP A 112 15.77 1.87 -10.05
N GLY A 113 14.96 0.96 -9.53
CA GLY A 113 15.11 0.40 -8.19
C GLY A 113 14.45 1.20 -7.07
N THR A 114 13.68 2.25 -7.38
CA THR A 114 12.96 3.04 -6.37
C THR A 114 12.06 2.16 -5.51
N LEU A 115 12.24 2.21 -4.18
CA LEU A 115 11.50 1.41 -3.19
C LEU A 115 10.37 2.19 -2.50
N VAL A 116 10.52 3.51 -2.38
CA VAL A 116 9.53 4.42 -1.79
C VAL A 116 9.37 5.60 -2.73
N SER A 117 8.14 5.97 -3.05
CA SER A 117 7.81 7.08 -3.94
C SER A 117 6.88 8.07 -3.25
N ASP A 118 7.08 9.35 -3.49
CA ASP A 118 6.15 10.39 -3.04
C ASP A 118 4.95 10.47 -4.00
N VAL A 119 3.76 10.46 -3.43
CA VAL A 119 2.49 10.67 -4.13
C VAL A 119 1.99 12.07 -3.78
N HIS A 120 1.98 12.96 -4.75
CA HIS A 120 1.49 14.34 -4.57
C HIS A 120 1.17 14.97 -5.92
N ASP A 121 0.29 15.95 -5.92
CA ASP A 121 -0.01 16.73 -7.11
C ASP A 121 1.19 17.61 -7.49
N THR A 122 1.68 17.43 -8.71
CA THR A 122 2.78 18.24 -9.28
C THR A 122 2.28 19.37 -10.17
N GLY A 123 0.96 19.54 -10.31
CA GLY A 123 0.33 20.47 -11.25
C GLY A 123 0.35 20.00 -12.70
N LEU A 124 0.88 18.83 -12.99
CA LEU A 124 0.90 18.26 -14.34
C LEU A 124 -0.45 17.65 -14.70
N GLN A 125 -0.73 17.58 -16.00
CA GLN A 125 -1.97 16.99 -16.52
C GLN A 125 -1.71 15.56 -17.04
N ALA A 126 -2.41 14.58 -16.49
CA ALA A 126 -2.39 13.20 -17.00
C ALA A 126 -3.31 13.10 -18.22
N THR A 127 -2.78 13.42 -19.39
CA THR A 127 -3.48 13.24 -20.67
C THR A 127 -2.96 11.99 -21.38
N PRO A 128 -3.75 11.34 -22.24
CA PRO A 128 -3.28 10.19 -23.03
C PRO A 128 -1.98 10.51 -23.76
N GLY A 129 -0.96 9.66 -23.61
CA GLY A 129 0.35 9.85 -24.23
C GLY A 129 1.30 10.83 -23.56
N SER A 130 0.89 11.57 -22.54
CA SER A 130 1.76 12.51 -21.80
C SER A 130 2.88 11.82 -21.01
N GLY A 131 2.67 10.55 -20.60
CA GLY A 131 3.55 9.84 -19.67
C GLY A 131 3.43 10.31 -18.22
N VAL A 132 2.53 11.25 -17.94
CA VAL A 132 2.24 11.70 -16.57
C VAL A 132 1.32 10.69 -15.90
N ARG A 133 1.76 10.14 -14.78
CA ARG A 133 0.98 9.14 -14.02
C ARG A 133 -0.05 9.83 -13.10
N PRO A 134 -1.19 9.18 -12.81
CA PRO A 134 -2.21 9.71 -11.92
C PRO A 134 -1.69 10.06 -10.51
N ASP A 135 -0.70 9.32 -9.98
CA ASP A 135 -0.07 9.57 -8.67
C ASP A 135 0.70 10.90 -8.58
N LYS A 136 0.86 11.61 -9.71
CA LYS A 136 1.48 12.95 -9.82
C LYS A 136 0.48 14.06 -10.08
N THR A 137 -0.81 13.78 -9.95
CA THR A 137 -1.90 14.70 -10.27
C THR A 137 -2.97 14.67 -9.18
N SER A 138 -3.93 15.60 -9.25
CA SER A 138 -5.13 15.63 -8.40
C SER A 138 -6.31 14.83 -8.97
N ILE A 139 -6.09 14.03 -10.03
CA ILE A 139 -7.16 13.25 -10.67
C ILE A 139 -7.63 12.12 -9.75
N GLU A 140 -8.95 11.96 -9.65
CA GLU A 140 -9.56 10.81 -8.98
C GLU A 140 -9.15 9.50 -9.67
N GLN A 141 -8.74 8.52 -8.87
CA GLN A 141 -8.44 7.18 -9.35
C GLN A 141 -9.61 6.24 -9.01
N TYR A 142 -10.06 5.49 -10.01
CA TYR A 142 -11.05 4.44 -9.80
C TYR A 142 -10.45 3.24 -9.07
N PHE A 143 -11.31 2.34 -8.58
CA PHE A 143 -10.87 1.08 -7.98
C PHE A 143 -9.97 0.30 -8.93
N HIS A 144 -8.78 -0.04 -8.48
CA HIS A 144 -7.76 -0.75 -9.27
C HIS A 144 -6.89 -1.62 -8.35
N ASN A 145 -6.14 -2.50 -8.95
CA ASN A 145 -5.02 -3.19 -8.33
C ASN A 145 -3.73 -2.60 -8.86
N ASP A 146 -2.77 -2.36 -7.98
CA ASP A 146 -1.47 -1.87 -8.40
C ASP A 146 -0.68 -2.94 -9.16
N ASN A 147 0.06 -2.51 -10.19
CA ASN A 147 0.95 -3.35 -10.99
C ASN A 147 0.26 -4.61 -11.58
N ALA A 148 -1.03 -4.54 -11.91
CA ALA A 148 -1.79 -5.66 -12.47
C ALA A 148 -1.23 -6.19 -13.81
N TYR A 149 -0.46 -5.38 -14.52
CA TYR A 149 0.21 -5.70 -15.79
C TYR A 149 1.59 -6.39 -15.59
N ASN A 150 2.10 -6.47 -14.38
CA ASN A 150 3.38 -7.12 -14.10
C ASN A 150 3.21 -8.61 -13.78
N ARG A 151 4.22 -9.44 -14.16
CA ARG A 151 4.23 -10.87 -13.85
C ARG A 151 4.27 -11.17 -12.35
N GLY A 152 4.90 -10.29 -11.55
CA GLY A 152 4.96 -10.36 -10.11
C GLY A 152 4.22 -9.17 -9.50
N GLN A 153 3.02 -9.40 -9.00
CA GLN A 153 2.27 -8.38 -8.26
C GLN A 153 2.76 -8.29 -6.81
N PRO A 154 2.79 -7.08 -6.21
CA PRO A 154 3.08 -6.96 -4.79
C PRO A 154 1.98 -7.64 -3.96
N GLU A 155 2.37 -8.38 -2.92
CA GLU A 155 1.40 -8.99 -1.99
C GLU A 155 0.69 -7.93 -1.13
N PHE A 156 1.40 -6.83 -0.81
CA PHE A 156 0.89 -5.72 -0.03
C PHE A 156 1.28 -4.38 -0.66
N VAL A 157 0.40 -3.41 -0.52
CA VAL A 157 0.67 -2.00 -0.83
C VAL A 157 0.55 -1.22 0.46
N GLY A 158 1.53 -0.38 0.77
CA GLY A 158 1.52 0.50 1.93
C GLY A 158 1.53 1.96 1.49
N LEU A 159 0.77 2.79 2.20
CA LEU A 159 0.74 4.24 2.02
C LEU A 159 0.93 4.93 3.36
N LEU A 160 1.76 5.96 3.40
CA LEU A 160 1.91 6.86 4.54
C LEU A 160 1.32 8.22 4.19
N CYS A 161 0.30 8.65 4.94
CA CYS A 161 -0.22 10.00 4.82
C CYS A 161 0.67 10.97 5.59
N LEU A 162 1.49 11.74 4.88
CA LEU A 162 2.32 12.81 5.45
C LEU A 162 1.51 14.08 5.70
N GLN A 163 0.57 14.38 4.80
CA GLN A 163 -0.33 15.52 4.88
C GLN A 163 -1.66 15.16 4.23
N SER A 164 -2.75 15.41 4.93
CA SER A 164 -4.09 15.26 4.38
C SER A 164 -4.36 16.31 3.31
N ALA A 165 -5.12 15.94 2.29
CA ALA A 165 -5.65 16.90 1.33
C ALA A 165 -6.55 17.92 2.03
N VAL A 166 -6.57 19.16 1.52
CA VAL A 166 -7.49 20.20 2.00
C VAL A 166 -8.93 19.83 1.68
N GLU A 167 -9.16 19.24 0.51
CA GLU A 167 -10.44 18.76 0.03
C GLU A 167 -10.26 17.42 -0.70
N GLY A 168 -11.20 16.50 -0.54
CA GLY A 168 -11.11 15.18 -1.17
C GLY A 168 -10.11 14.23 -0.48
N GLY A 169 -9.32 13.50 -1.27
CA GLY A 169 -8.28 12.59 -0.79
C GLY A 169 -8.81 11.36 -0.03
N ARG A 170 -10.06 10.98 -0.23
CA ARG A 170 -10.66 9.79 0.39
C ARG A 170 -10.19 8.53 -0.34
N SER A 171 -9.72 7.54 0.44
CA SER A 171 -9.39 6.22 -0.09
C SER A 171 -10.58 5.27 0.09
N GLY A 172 -10.97 4.60 -1.00
CA GLY A 172 -11.94 3.52 -0.98
C GLY A 172 -11.24 2.16 -1.04
N VAL A 173 -11.72 1.20 -0.26
CA VAL A 173 -11.25 -0.18 -0.30
C VAL A 173 -12.43 -1.10 -0.59
N ALA A 174 -12.26 -2.05 -1.51
CA ALA A 174 -13.27 -3.05 -1.84
C ALA A 174 -12.71 -4.46 -1.74
N SER A 175 -13.52 -5.40 -1.26
CA SER A 175 -13.15 -6.81 -1.29
C SER A 175 -13.32 -7.38 -2.69
N ILE A 176 -12.24 -7.73 -3.36
CA ILE A 176 -12.30 -8.38 -4.68
C ILE A 176 -13.03 -9.74 -4.62
N ARG A 177 -12.99 -10.44 -3.47
CA ARG A 177 -13.74 -11.69 -3.27
C ARG A 177 -15.24 -11.44 -3.22
N ALA A 178 -15.67 -10.36 -2.57
CA ALA A 178 -17.08 -9.98 -2.58
C ALA A 178 -17.54 -9.53 -3.96
N VAL A 179 -16.72 -8.76 -4.69
CA VAL A 179 -16.98 -8.37 -6.08
C VAL A 179 -17.10 -9.62 -6.98
N HIS A 180 -16.19 -10.57 -6.86
CA HIS A 180 -16.28 -11.86 -7.57
C HIS A 180 -17.61 -12.58 -7.28
N ASN A 181 -17.99 -12.68 -6.01
CA ASN A 181 -19.23 -13.36 -5.61
C ASN A 181 -20.46 -12.66 -6.18
N ASP A 182 -20.47 -11.33 -6.21
CA ASP A 182 -21.56 -10.58 -6.82
C ASP A 182 -21.64 -10.78 -8.33
N LEU A 183 -20.51 -10.76 -9.02
CA LEU A 183 -20.45 -11.07 -10.44
C LEU A 183 -20.90 -12.50 -10.74
N LEU A 184 -20.50 -13.46 -9.90
CA LEU A 184 -20.91 -14.86 -10.07
C LEU A 184 -22.43 -15.01 -9.98
N ARG A 185 -23.08 -14.32 -9.05
CA ARG A 185 -24.54 -14.38 -8.87
C ARG A 185 -25.33 -13.60 -9.93
N GLN A 186 -24.84 -12.41 -10.27
CA GLN A 186 -25.62 -11.46 -11.07
C GLN A 186 -25.20 -11.41 -12.54
N HIS A 187 -23.91 -11.66 -12.83
CA HIS A 187 -23.32 -11.50 -14.16
C HIS A 187 -22.30 -12.61 -14.45
N PRO A 188 -22.69 -13.91 -14.42
CA PRO A 188 -21.74 -15.03 -14.55
C PRO A 188 -20.98 -15.03 -15.89
N ALA A 189 -21.60 -14.58 -16.97
CA ALA A 189 -20.92 -14.46 -18.27
C ALA A 189 -19.82 -13.37 -18.25
N ALA A 190 -20.07 -12.24 -17.60
CA ALA A 190 -19.06 -11.19 -17.41
C ALA A 190 -17.90 -11.68 -16.54
N LEU A 191 -18.21 -12.42 -15.46
CA LEU A 191 -17.18 -13.04 -14.64
C LEU A 191 -16.31 -13.99 -15.46
N ALA A 192 -16.93 -14.87 -16.27
CA ALA A 192 -16.21 -15.80 -17.14
C ALA A 192 -15.27 -15.05 -18.10
N ARG A 193 -15.68 -13.90 -18.63
CA ARG A 193 -14.83 -13.06 -19.48
C ARG A 193 -13.64 -12.49 -18.72
N LEU A 194 -13.80 -12.11 -17.45
CA LEU A 194 -12.70 -11.58 -16.61
C LEU A 194 -11.62 -12.62 -16.30
N TYR A 195 -11.90 -13.91 -16.43
CA TYR A 195 -10.91 -14.98 -16.32
C TYR A 195 -10.17 -15.30 -17.63
N GLN A 196 -10.51 -14.60 -18.71
CA GLN A 196 -9.78 -14.74 -19.97
C GLN A 196 -8.63 -13.72 -20.02
N PRO A 197 -7.58 -13.97 -20.80
CA PRO A 197 -6.50 -13.03 -21.00
C PRO A 197 -6.97 -11.65 -21.49
N PHE A 198 -6.34 -10.61 -20.96
CA PHE A 198 -6.46 -9.23 -21.42
C PHE A 198 -5.09 -8.70 -21.82
N LEU A 199 -5.07 -7.87 -22.83
CA LEU A 199 -3.90 -7.06 -23.14
C LEU A 199 -3.89 -5.85 -22.20
N PHE A 200 -2.75 -5.62 -21.56
CA PHE A 200 -2.52 -4.47 -20.70
C PHE A 200 -1.42 -3.61 -21.32
N ASP A 201 -1.64 -2.32 -21.42
CA ASP A 201 -0.57 -1.36 -21.65
C ASP A 201 0.34 -1.30 -20.42
N ARG A 202 1.61 -1.65 -20.57
CA ARG A 202 2.62 -1.61 -19.50
C ARG A 202 3.10 -0.20 -19.18
N GLN A 203 2.53 0.83 -19.78
CA GLN A 203 2.77 2.25 -19.49
C GLN A 203 4.27 2.64 -19.51
N LYS A 204 5.03 2.04 -20.40
CA LYS A 204 6.51 2.15 -20.50
C LYS A 204 7.27 1.61 -19.28
N GLU A 205 6.63 0.85 -18.40
CA GLU A 205 7.29 0.15 -17.28
C GLU A 205 7.77 -1.23 -17.69
N HIS A 206 8.59 -1.29 -18.76
CA HIS A 206 9.23 -2.51 -19.25
C HIS A 206 10.65 -2.19 -19.71
N ALA A 207 11.54 -3.18 -19.65
CA ALA A 207 12.89 -3.02 -20.14
C ALA A 207 12.93 -2.82 -21.67
N ALA A 208 13.99 -2.19 -22.16
CA ALA A 208 14.17 -2.01 -23.60
C ALA A 208 14.20 -3.39 -24.29
N GLY A 209 13.37 -3.57 -25.32
CA GLY A 209 13.22 -4.82 -26.05
C GLY A 209 12.17 -5.80 -25.51
N GLU A 210 11.56 -5.53 -24.36
CA GLU A 210 10.39 -6.27 -23.91
C GLU A 210 9.09 -5.76 -24.59
N PRO A 211 8.06 -6.63 -24.75
CA PRO A 211 6.76 -6.19 -25.27
C PRO A 211 6.15 -5.11 -24.38
N GLY A 212 5.54 -4.09 -24.98
CA GLY A 212 4.84 -3.01 -24.28
C GLY A 212 3.41 -3.36 -23.82
N ALA A 213 2.89 -4.51 -24.31
CA ALA A 213 1.58 -5.07 -23.96
C ALA A 213 1.63 -6.59 -23.95
#